data_87388d636bbbe949b244ab7b15fe202a
#
_entry.id   87388d636bbbe949b244ab7b15fe202a
#
_cell.length_a   1.000
_cell.length_b   1.000
_cell.length_c   1.000
_cell.angle_alpha   90.00
_cell.angle_beta   90.00
_cell.angle_gamma   90.00
#
_symmetry.space_group_name_H-M   'P 1'
#
loop_
_entity.id
_entity.type
_entity.pdbx_description
1 polymer ?
#
loop_
_entity_poly.entity_id
_entity_poly.type
_entity_poly.pdbx_seq_one_letter_code
_entity_poly.pdbx_strand_id
1 'polypeptide(L)'
;MIQEKEVGIKGIPGLVITSGEKAKGVVLFYHGWSSQKEFQAVRGRILASYGYDVVIPDAVNHGCRGTLDYESKIVYPDFWQTIFQNMTEVPLMLEYIQENWPDTPIAVMGHSMGGFTALGAMSLFKEFKTAVVMNGSGWWDESERRFRASLHIEKPRAYRFIQMQFAAMDPYTHMDRLSGRSLLSLRGGADDVVDGAAQELYLEKLAQRDDVKTQSIVYDDLGHFVTTNMMGDAVNWLQAELH
;
A
#
# COMPACT_ATOMS: atom_id res chain seq x y z
N MET A 1 -24.34 -4.41 10.67
CA MET A 1 -23.39 -5.03 11.65
C MET A 1 -22.15 -5.42 10.86
N ILE A 2 -20.95 -5.06 11.34
CA ILE A 2 -19.68 -5.41 10.68
C ILE A 2 -19.56 -6.94 10.59
N GLN A 3 -19.19 -7.43 9.42
CA GLN A 3 -18.95 -8.84 9.16
C GLN A 3 -17.50 -9.03 8.66
N GLU A 4 -16.91 -10.15 9.01
CA GLU A 4 -15.55 -10.51 8.65
C GLU A 4 -15.55 -11.92 8.05
N LYS A 5 -14.96 -12.11 6.88
CA LYS A 5 -14.98 -13.37 6.16
C LYS A 5 -13.65 -13.62 5.44
N GLU A 6 -13.07 -14.78 5.67
CA GLU A 6 -11.99 -15.30 4.82
C GLU A 6 -12.55 -15.71 3.45
N VAL A 7 -11.82 -15.36 2.40
CA VAL A 7 -12.23 -15.58 1.00
C VAL A 7 -11.05 -16.00 0.14
N GLY A 8 -11.34 -16.67 -0.97
CA GLY A 8 -10.40 -16.86 -2.05
C GLY A 8 -10.63 -15.79 -3.13
N ILE A 9 -9.80 -14.77 -3.19
CA ILE A 9 -9.90 -13.71 -4.19
C ILE A 9 -9.22 -14.18 -5.46
N LYS A 10 -9.98 -14.73 -6.42
CA LYS A 10 -9.43 -15.31 -7.66
C LYS A 10 -8.27 -16.30 -7.39
N GLY A 11 -8.40 -17.10 -6.32
CA GLY A 11 -7.37 -18.05 -5.88
C GLY A 11 -6.34 -17.50 -4.89
N ILE A 12 -6.36 -16.21 -4.58
CA ILE A 12 -5.48 -15.58 -3.59
C ILE A 12 -6.21 -15.54 -2.23
N PRO A 13 -5.63 -16.06 -1.14
CA PRO A 13 -6.21 -15.96 0.18
C PRO A 13 -6.40 -14.49 0.58
N GLY A 14 -7.57 -14.15 1.07
CA GLY A 14 -7.90 -12.79 1.49
C GLY A 14 -8.87 -12.76 2.66
N LEU A 15 -8.96 -11.59 3.29
CA LEU A 15 -9.92 -11.25 4.32
C LEU A 15 -10.79 -10.11 3.81
N VAL A 16 -12.10 -10.28 3.84
CA VAL A 16 -13.07 -9.23 3.52
C VAL A 16 -13.78 -8.80 4.78
N ILE A 17 -13.82 -7.50 5.04
CA ILE A 17 -14.52 -6.91 6.18
C ILE A 17 -15.55 -5.94 5.62
N THR A 18 -16.82 -6.17 5.91
CA THR A 18 -17.92 -5.35 5.41
C THR A 18 -18.60 -4.56 6.52
N SER A 19 -19.05 -3.37 6.18
CA SER A 19 -19.82 -2.49 7.08
C SER A 19 -21.19 -3.06 7.46
N GLY A 20 -21.70 -4.01 6.64
CA GLY A 20 -23.05 -4.58 6.79
C GLY A 20 -24.17 -3.69 6.24
N GLU A 21 -23.82 -2.62 5.54
CA GLU A 21 -24.69 -1.69 4.84
C GLU A 21 -24.15 -1.47 3.42
N LYS A 22 -24.82 -0.65 2.61
CA LYS A 22 -24.28 -0.27 1.31
C LYS A 22 -22.95 0.47 1.51
N ALA A 23 -21.86 -0.06 0.99
CA ALA A 23 -20.54 0.52 1.14
C ALA A 23 -20.47 1.92 0.49
N LYS A 24 -19.87 2.88 1.18
CA LYS A 24 -19.53 4.21 0.65
C LYS A 24 -18.36 4.14 -0.33
N GLY A 25 -17.52 3.13 -0.18
CA GLY A 25 -16.35 2.83 -1.00
C GLY A 25 -15.73 1.52 -0.58
N VAL A 26 -14.86 0.98 -1.42
CA VAL A 26 -14.07 -0.22 -1.13
C VAL A 26 -12.61 0.16 -0.98
N VAL A 27 -11.97 -0.34 0.07
CA VAL A 27 -10.54 -0.13 0.32
C VAL A 27 -9.80 -1.45 0.09
N LEU A 28 -8.94 -1.50 -0.94
CA LEU A 28 -7.97 -2.57 -1.11
C LEU A 28 -6.78 -2.27 -0.18
N PHE A 29 -6.57 -3.10 0.84
CA PHE A 29 -5.57 -2.84 1.88
C PHE A 29 -4.44 -3.88 1.87
N TYR A 30 -3.23 -3.45 1.56
CA TYR A 30 -2.02 -4.27 1.55
C TYR A 30 -1.28 -4.21 2.89
N HIS A 31 -0.95 -5.36 3.45
CA HIS A 31 -0.16 -5.50 4.69
C HIS A 31 1.34 -5.25 4.47
N GLY A 32 2.10 -5.09 5.55
CA GLY A 32 3.55 -4.93 5.54
C GLY A 32 4.33 -6.24 5.43
N TRP A 33 5.66 -6.11 5.28
CA TRP A 33 6.61 -7.23 5.36
C TRP A 33 6.50 -7.94 6.70
N SER A 34 6.67 -9.25 6.74
CA SER A 34 6.49 -10.12 7.92
C SER A 34 5.09 -10.09 8.56
N SER A 35 4.09 -9.57 7.85
CA SER A 35 2.70 -9.45 8.30
C SER A 35 1.77 -10.36 7.48
N GLN A 36 0.47 -10.29 7.74
CA GLN A 36 -0.56 -11.04 7.03
C GLN A 36 -1.93 -10.35 7.16
N LYS A 37 -2.92 -10.83 6.39
CA LYS A 37 -4.26 -10.23 6.33
C LYS A 37 -4.94 -10.13 7.69
N GLU A 38 -4.81 -11.14 8.55
CA GLU A 38 -5.47 -11.18 9.86
C GLU A 38 -4.95 -10.07 10.80
N PHE A 39 -3.68 -9.71 10.69
CA PHE A 39 -3.09 -8.64 11.51
C PHE A 39 -3.63 -7.25 11.12
N GLN A 40 -4.29 -7.14 9.95
CA GLN A 40 -4.94 -5.91 9.51
C GLN A 40 -6.43 -5.86 9.90
N ALA A 41 -7.00 -6.91 10.48
CA ALA A 41 -8.43 -6.99 10.79
C ALA A 41 -8.93 -5.83 11.66
N VAL A 42 -8.14 -5.40 12.66
CA VAL A 42 -8.51 -4.25 13.51
C VAL A 42 -8.64 -2.97 12.68
N ARG A 43 -7.70 -2.72 11.77
CA ARG A 43 -7.71 -1.56 10.87
C ARG A 43 -8.88 -1.64 9.89
N GLY A 44 -9.13 -2.82 9.35
CA GLY A 44 -10.29 -3.08 8.49
C GLY A 44 -11.62 -2.82 9.21
N ARG A 45 -11.76 -3.25 10.47
CA ARG A 45 -12.96 -2.96 11.29
C ARG A 45 -13.14 -1.48 11.57
N ILE A 46 -12.04 -0.72 11.78
CA ILE A 46 -12.13 0.73 11.92
C ILE A 46 -12.71 1.33 10.63
N LEU A 47 -12.18 1.00 9.46
CA LEU A 47 -12.70 1.49 8.19
C LEU A 47 -14.15 1.08 7.96
N ALA A 48 -14.52 -0.17 8.27
CA ALA A 48 -15.88 -0.68 8.13
C ALA A 48 -16.87 0.04 9.06
N SER A 49 -16.45 0.48 10.25
CA SER A 49 -17.30 1.25 11.16
C SER A 49 -17.69 2.63 10.60
N TYR A 50 -16.95 3.14 9.61
CA TYR A 50 -17.25 4.38 8.89
C TYR A 50 -17.94 4.16 7.54
N GLY A 51 -18.25 2.90 7.21
CA GLY A 51 -19.03 2.54 6.02
C GLY A 51 -18.19 2.15 4.81
N TYR A 52 -16.89 1.85 4.97
CA TYR A 52 -16.04 1.34 3.90
C TYR A 52 -15.89 -0.18 4.01
N ASP A 53 -16.13 -0.88 2.93
CA ASP A 53 -15.80 -2.30 2.88
C ASP A 53 -14.31 -2.48 2.53
N VAL A 54 -13.67 -3.50 3.12
CA VAL A 54 -12.21 -3.66 3.04
C VAL A 54 -11.86 -5.03 2.50
N VAL A 55 -10.97 -5.07 1.51
CA VAL A 55 -10.42 -6.28 0.92
C VAL A 55 -8.93 -6.35 1.23
N ILE A 56 -8.49 -7.40 1.89
CA ILE A 56 -7.11 -7.54 2.41
C ILE A 56 -6.54 -8.86 1.89
N PRO A 57 -5.76 -8.89 0.80
CA PRO A 57 -5.10 -10.10 0.33
C PRO A 57 -3.86 -10.43 1.17
N ASP A 58 -3.51 -11.73 1.26
CA ASP A 58 -2.16 -12.14 1.64
C ASP A 58 -1.20 -11.95 0.46
N ALA A 59 -0.07 -11.32 0.71
CA ALA A 59 1.01 -11.25 -0.26
C ALA A 59 1.71 -12.62 -0.41
N VAL A 60 2.39 -12.86 -1.53
CA VAL A 60 3.20 -14.08 -1.71
C VAL A 60 4.24 -14.20 -0.59
N ASN A 61 4.52 -15.40 -0.16
CA ASN A 61 5.40 -15.73 0.96
C ASN A 61 4.95 -15.13 2.31
N HIS A 62 3.67 -14.79 2.47
CA HIS A 62 3.09 -14.26 3.71
C HIS A 62 1.77 -14.96 4.02
N GLY A 63 1.42 -15.05 5.31
CA GLY A 63 0.17 -15.64 5.76
C GLY A 63 -0.06 -17.05 5.21
N CYS A 64 -1.21 -17.28 4.58
CA CYS A 64 -1.53 -18.58 3.99
C CYS A 64 -0.74 -18.92 2.71
N ARG A 65 0.08 -18.00 2.20
CA ARG A 65 0.86 -18.17 0.96
C ARG A 65 2.33 -18.53 1.21
N GLY A 66 2.67 -18.93 2.42
CA GLY A 66 4.02 -19.31 2.83
C GLY A 66 4.66 -18.31 3.79
N THR A 67 5.93 -18.53 4.08
CA THR A 67 6.73 -17.68 4.97
C THR A 67 8.19 -17.71 4.57
N LEU A 68 8.92 -16.67 4.97
CA LEU A 68 10.37 -16.54 4.79
C LEU A 68 11.02 -16.27 6.17
N ASP A 69 12.32 -16.38 6.24
CA ASP A 69 13.10 -15.80 7.33
C ASP A 69 13.26 -14.30 7.08
N TYR A 70 12.23 -13.52 7.45
CA TYR A 70 12.14 -12.09 7.14
C TYR A 70 13.27 -11.24 7.72
N GLU A 71 13.98 -11.73 8.74
CA GLU A 71 15.11 -11.04 9.36
C GLU A 71 16.43 -11.30 8.60
N SER A 72 16.44 -12.28 7.70
CA SER A 72 17.61 -12.62 6.93
C SER A 72 17.86 -11.65 5.78
N LYS A 73 19.09 -11.13 5.67
CA LYS A 73 19.53 -10.34 4.51
C LYS A 73 19.49 -11.10 3.19
N ILE A 74 19.48 -12.43 3.22
CA ILE A 74 19.42 -13.29 2.04
C ILE A 74 18.10 -13.09 1.30
N VAL A 75 17.00 -12.89 2.03
CA VAL A 75 15.66 -12.69 1.45
C VAL A 75 15.36 -11.22 1.11
N TYR A 76 16.34 -10.32 1.20
CA TYR A 76 16.16 -8.92 0.82
C TYR A 76 15.55 -8.72 -0.58
N PRO A 77 16.00 -9.45 -1.63
CA PRO A 77 15.38 -9.33 -2.95
C PRO A 77 13.90 -9.73 -2.97
N ASP A 78 13.47 -10.62 -2.07
CA ASP A 78 12.08 -11.09 -1.98
C ASP A 78 11.12 -9.98 -1.54
N PHE A 79 11.62 -8.98 -0.80
CA PHE A 79 10.82 -7.78 -0.48
C PHE A 79 10.30 -7.11 -1.77
N TRP A 80 11.20 -6.83 -2.73
CA TRP A 80 10.82 -6.22 -4.00
C TRP A 80 10.03 -7.19 -4.89
N GLN A 81 10.41 -8.48 -4.91
CA GLN A 81 9.68 -9.50 -5.66
C GLN A 81 8.23 -9.60 -5.17
N THR A 82 8.00 -9.50 -3.85
CA THR A 82 6.65 -9.50 -3.28
C THR A 82 5.85 -8.29 -3.73
N ILE A 83 6.45 -7.09 -3.74
CA ILE A 83 5.79 -5.89 -4.28
C ILE A 83 5.44 -6.07 -5.76
N PHE A 84 6.37 -6.56 -6.58
CA PHE A 84 6.11 -6.80 -8.02
C PHE A 84 5.02 -7.85 -8.23
N GLN A 85 5.02 -8.92 -7.43
CA GLN A 85 3.96 -9.92 -7.49
C GLN A 85 2.60 -9.32 -7.11
N ASN A 86 2.54 -8.53 -6.04
CA ASN A 86 1.31 -7.81 -5.68
C ASN A 86 0.82 -6.94 -6.86
N MET A 87 1.72 -6.25 -7.56
CA MET A 87 1.36 -5.43 -8.73
C MET A 87 0.76 -6.26 -9.86
N THR A 88 1.29 -7.46 -10.11
CA THR A 88 0.71 -8.37 -11.12
C THR A 88 -0.64 -8.93 -10.72
N GLU A 89 -0.94 -8.96 -9.43
CA GLU A 89 -2.20 -9.46 -8.85
C GLU A 89 -3.29 -8.36 -8.70
N VAL A 90 -2.93 -7.07 -8.79
CA VAL A 90 -3.91 -5.96 -8.72
C VAL A 90 -5.09 -6.14 -9.67
N PRO A 91 -4.93 -6.55 -10.94
CA PRO A 91 -6.07 -6.77 -11.83
C PRO A 91 -7.07 -7.80 -11.30
N LEU A 92 -6.60 -8.87 -10.64
CA LEU A 92 -7.46 -9.87 -10.02
C LEU A 92 -8.24 -9.32 -8.82
N MET A 93 -7.58 -8.43 -8.04
CA MET A 93 -8.24 -7.72 -6.93
C MET A 93 -9.33 -6.79 -7.44
N LEU A 94 -9.02 -6.02 -8.50
CA LEU A 94 -9.98 -5.10 -9.11
C LEU A 94 -11.18 -5.85 -9.72
N GLU A 95 -10.94 -6.94 -10.43
CA GLU A 95 -12.00 -7.80 -10.97
C GLU A 95 -12.92 -8.30 -9.85
N TYR A 96 -12.33 -8.84 -8.76
CA TYR A 96 -13.11 -9.30 -7.60
C TYR A 96 -13.92 -8.17 -6.96
N ILE A 97 -13.32 -6.98 -6.81
CA ILE A 97 -14.02 -5.82 -6.24
C ILE A 97 -15.17 -5.39 -7.14
N GLN A 98 -14.97 -5.30 -8.44
CA GLN A 98 -16.00 -4.90 -9.39
C GLN A 98 -17.17 -5.89 -9.45
N GLU A 99 -16.90 -7.19 -9.32
CA GLU A 99 -17.93 -8.24 -9.27
C GLU A 99 -18.80 -8.16 -7.99
N ASN A 100 -18.21 -7.79 -6.84
CA ASN A 100 -18.91 -7.79 -5.56
C ASN A 100 -19.44 -6.42 -5.15
N TRP A 101 -18.85 -5.33 -5.65
CA TRP A 101 -19.25 -3.93 -5.38
C TRP A 101 -19.27 -3.12 -6.68
N PRO A 102 -20.21 -3.44 -7.61
CA PRO A 102 -20.30 -2.70 -8.87
C PRO A 102 -20.55 -1.20 -8.60
N ASP A 103 -19.94 -0.36 -9.44
CA ASP A 103 -20.07 1.12 -9.40
C ASP A 103 -19.68 1.79 -8.06
N THR A 104 -18.99 1.07 -7.19
CA THR A 104 -18.53 1.60 -5.90
C THR A 104 -17.11 2.16 -6.06
N PRO A 105 -16.81 3.39 -5.58
CA PRO A 105 -15.49 3.96 -5.70
C PRO A 105 -14.45 3.16 -4.90
N ILE A 106 -13.23 3.05 -5.46
CA ILE A 106 -12.16 2.21 -4.91
C ILE A 106 -10.99 3.08 -4.46
N ALA A 107 -10.56 2.86 -3.22
CA ALA A 107 -9.30 3.36 -2.69
C ALA A 107 -8.28 2.23 -2.54
N VAL A 108 -7.00 2.56 -2.56
CA VAL A 108 -5.94 1.64 -2.15
C VAL A 108 -5.23 2.17 -0.92
N MET A 109 -4.92 1.28 0.00
CA MET A 109 -4.26 1.61 1.26
C MET A 109 -3.19 0.57 1.59
N GLY A 110 -2.13 0.97 2.28
CA GLY A 110 -1.13 0.03 2.73
C GLY A 110 -0.14 0.59 3.74
N HIS A 111 0.50 -0.33 4.45
CA HIS A 111 1.52 -0.03 5.45
C HIS A 111 2.86 -0.67 5.05
N SER A 112 3.97 0.08 5.17
CA SER A 112 5.32 -0.43 4.89
C SER A 112 5.40 -0.99 3.46
N MET A 113 5.79 -2.25 3.27
CA MET A 113 5.72 -2.96 1.98
C MET A 113 4.37 -2.76 1.26
N GLY A 114 3.26 -2.82 2.00
CA GLY A 114 1.93 -2.53 1.47
C GLY A 114 1.76 -1.08 1.04
N GLY A 115 2.44 -0.13 1.67
CA GLY A 115 2.45 1.28 1.26
C GLY A 115 3.17 1.49 -0.07
N PHE A 116 4.29 0.80 -0.29
CA PHE A 116 4.95 0.76 -1.60
C PHE A 116 4.01 0.18 -2.67
N THR A 117 3.38 -0.96 -2.36
CA THR A 117 2.39 -1.59 -3.25
C THR A 117 1.22 -0.65 -3.57
N ALA A 118 0.68 0.04 -2.56
CA ALA A 118 -0.45 0.95 -2.74
C ALA A 118 -0.13 2.11 -3.69
N LEU A 119 1.07 2.70 -3.58
CA LEU A 119 1.51 3.76 -4.51
C LEU A 119 1.72 3.23 -5.92
N GLY A 120 2.31 2.03 -6.08
CA GLY A 120 2.42 1.37 -7.38
C GLY A 120 1.04 1.13 -8.01
N ALA A 121 0.12 0.56 -7.25
CA ALA A 121 -1.25 0.31 -7.71
C ALA A 121 -1.95 1.62 -8.10
N MET A 122 -1.85 2.66 -7.27
CA MET A 122 -2.39 3.98 -7.55
C MET A 122 -1.86 4.57 -8.86
N SER A 123 -0.56 4.41 -9.16
CA SER A 123 0.06 5.00 -10.35
C SER A 123 -0.22 4.20 -11.62
N LEU A 124 -0.44 2.88 -11.55
CA LEU A 124 -0.63 2.04 -12.73
C LEU A 124 -2.09 1.75 -13.07
N PHE A 125 -3.01 1.83 -12.09
CA PHE A 125 -4.41 1.46 -12.26
C PHE A 125 -5.33 2.66 -11.97
N LYS A 126 -6.04 3.10 -13.00
CA LYS A 126 -6.93 4.27 -12.97
C LYS A 126 -8.20 4.10 -12.13
N GLU A 127 -8.53 2.88 -11.77
CA GLU A 127 -9.68 2.49 -10.97
C GLU A 127 -9.60 3.05 -9.55
N PHE A 128 -8.39 3.22 -9.01
CA PHE A 128 -8.18 3.81 -7.69
C PHE A 128 -8.35 5.33 -7.75
N LYS A 129 -9.29 5.86 -6.99
CA LYS A 129 -9.57 7.30 -6.88
C LYS A 129 -8.59 8.00 -5.95
N THR A 130 -8.22 7.33 -4.87
CA THR A 130 -7.31 7.86 -3.84
C THR A 130 -6.45 6.75 -3.25
N ALA A 131 -5.31 7.14 -2.69
CA ALA A 131 -4.45 6.25 -1.92
C ALA A 131 -4.20 6.81 -0.51
N VAL A 132 -4.07 5.90 0.48
CA VAL A 132 -3.54 6.19 1.81
C VAL A 132 -2.33 5.32 2.05
N VAL A 133 -1.19 5.96 2.24
CA VAL A 133 0.11 5.30 2.40
C VAL A 133 0.66 5.56 3.78
N MET A 134 0.93 4.49 4.52
CA MET A 134 1.51 4.54 5.85
C MET A 134 2.92 3.95 5.83
N ASN A 135 3.93 4.75 6.19
CA ASN A 135 5.34 4.35 6.26
C ASN A 135 5.83 3.64 4.98
N GLY A 136 5.43 4.13 3.81
CA GLY A 136 5.82 3.61 2.49
C GLY A 136 6.42 4.70 1.63
N SER A 137 6.82 4.37 0.40
CA SER A 137 7.42 5.33 -0.54
C SER A 137 6.96 5.12 -1.98
N GLY A 138 6.82 6.23 -2.70
CA GLY A 138 6.52 6.29 -4.13
C GLY A 138 7.76 6.45 -5.01
N TRP A 139 8.95 6.46 -4.44
CA TRP A 139 10.21 6.39 -5.20
C TRP A 139 10.96 5.12 -4.84
N TRP A 140 10.68 4.05 -5.58
CA TRP A 140 11.16 2.71 -5.26
C TRP A 140 12.65 2.54 -5.49
N ASP A 141 13.20 3.07 -6.59
CA ASP A 141 14.64 2.97 -6.89
C ASP A 141 15.50 3.70 -5.84
N GLU A 142 15.05 4.88 -5.38
CA GLU A 142 15.74 5.61 -4.31
C GLU A 142 15.59 4.91 -2.95
N SER A 143 14.41 4.36 -2.65
CA SER A 143 14.18 3.58 -1.43
C SER A 143 15.06 2.33 -1.42
N GLU A 144 15.19 1.63 -2.54
CA GLU A 144 16.06 0.48 -2.70
C GLU A 144 17.53 0.83 -2.45
N ARG A 145 17.97 1.95 -3.02
CA ARG A 145 19.33 2.45 -2.79
C ARG A 145 19.60 2.71 -1.31
N ARG A 146 18.65 3.33 -0.60
CA ARG A 146 18.74 3.62 0.84
C ARG A 146 18.70 2.35 1.69
N PHE A 147 17.80 1.43 1.42
CA PHE A 147 17.75 0.13 2.10
C PHE A 147 19.05 -0.64 1.98
N ARG A 148 19.63 -0.75 0.78
CA ARG A 148 20.91 -1.44 0.60
C ARG A 148 22.03 -0.73 1.36
N ALA A 149 22.03 0.59 1.37
CA ALA A 149 23.05 1.35 2.11
C ALA A 149 22.96 1.11 3.62
N SER A 150 21.75 1.17 4.20
CA SER A 150 21.52 0.94 5.64
C SER A 150 21.83 -0.49 6.06
N LEU A 151 21.48 -1.48 5.23
CA LEU A 151 21.70 -2.89 5.49
C LEU A 151 23.10 -3.39 5.09
N HIS A 152 23.94 -2.53 4.50
CA HIS A 152 25.26 -2.88 3.94
C HIS A 152 25.19 -4.06 2.95
N ILE A 153 24.20 -4.03 2.06
CA ILE A 153 24.01 -5.03 1.02
C ILE A 153 24.63 -4.54 -0.29
N GLU A 154 25.53 -5.31 -0.86
CA GLU A 154 26.05 -5.05 -2.20
C GLU A 154 24.99 -5.33 -3.27
N LYS A 155 25.12 -4.69 -4.44
CA LYS A 155 24.22 -4.96 -5.58
C LYS A 155 24.28 -6.43 -5.98
N PRO A 156 23.19 -7.19 -5.84
CA PRO A 156 23.17 -8.59 -6.26
C PRO A 156 23.32 -8.70 -7.79
N ARG A 157 23.80 -9.84 -8.29
CA ARG A 157 23.90 -10.07 -9.74
C ARG A 157 22.53 -9.96 -10.44
N ALA A 158 21.46 -10.32 -9.75
CA ALA A 158 20.06 -10.19 -10.21
C ALA A 158 19.52 -8.75 -10.19
N TYR A 159 20.29 -7.76 -9.73
CA TYR A 159 19.84 -6.37 -9.60
C TYR A 159 19.32 -5.76 -10.90
N ARG A 160 19.89 -6.17 -12.04
CA ARG A 160 19.40 -5.73 -13.36
C ARG A 160 17.93 -6.07 -13.58
N PHE A 161 17.46 -7.22 -13.06
CA PHE A 161 16.05 -7.61 -13.15
C PHE A 161 15.18 -6.69 -12.29
N ILE A 162 15.61 -6.36 -11.07
CA ILE A 162 14.91 -5.40 -10.19
C ILE A 162 14.82 -4.03 -10.87
N GLN A 163 15.90 -3.55 -11.47
CA GLN A 163 15.89 -2.27 -12.19
C GLN A 163 14.91 -2.25 -13.38
N MET A 164 14.77 -3.35 -14.09
CA MET A 164 13.79 -3.45 -15.18
C MET A 164 12.35 -3.35 -14.64
N GLN A 165 12.07 -3.94 -13.48
CA GLN A 165 10.75 -3.84 -12.83
C GLN A 165 10.51 -2.42 -12.32
N PHE A 166 11.51 -1.75 -11.74
CA PHE A 166 11.37 -0.34 -11.35
C PHE A 166 11.05 0.54 -12.56
N ALA A 167 11.76 0.39 -13.68
CA ALA A 167 11.47 1.14 -14.89
C ALA A 167 10.02 0.97 -15.38
N ALA A 168 9.42 -0.20 -15.12
CA ALA A 168 8.05 -0.52 -15.52
C ALA A 168 6.99 -0.09 -14.49
N MET A 169 7.31 -0.07 -13.19
CA MET A 169 6.29 -0.02 -12.14
C MET A 169 6.53 1.06 -11.06
N ASP A 170 7.73 1.68 -10.99
CA ASP A 170 8.05 2.68 -9.96
C ASP A 170 7.10 3.89 -10.08
N PRO A 171 6.34 4.23 -9.03
CA PRO A 171 5.42 5.36 -9.05
C PRO A 171 6.09 6.69 -9.43
N TYR A 172 7.35 6.88 -9.06
CA TYR A 172 8.11 8.09 -9.41
C TYR A 172 8.22 8.28 -10.93
N THR A 173 8.35 7.20 -11.70
CA THR A 173 8.44 7.24 -13.17
C THR A 173 7.08 7.38 -13.84
N HIS A 174 5.97 7.20 -13.10
CA HIS A 174 4.60 7.20 -13.60
C HIS A 174 3.71 8.27 -12.95
N MET A 175 4.31 9.34 -12.40
CA MET A 175 3.57 10.43 -11.74
C MET A 175 2.54 11.09 -12.67
N ASP A 176 2.80 11.13 -13.98
CA ASP A 176 1.89 11.67 -14.99
C ASP A 176 0.51 10.98 -14.98
N ARG A 177 0.47 9.73 -14.56
CA ARG A 177 -0.77 8.93 -14.49
C ARG A 177 -1.64 9.26 -13.28
N LEU A 178 -1.18 10.11 -12.35
CA LEU A 178 -1.92 10.46 -11.13
C LEU A 178 -2.91 11.63 -11.30
N SER A 179 -3.01 12.20 -12.49
CA SER A 179 -3.90 13.33 -12.78
C SER A 179 -5.33 13.10 -12.27
N GLY A 180 -5.89 14.10 -11.59
CA GLY A 180 -7.25 14.09 -11.04
C GLY A 180 -7.45 13.15 -9.85
N ARG A 181 -6.37 12.63 -9.23
CA ARG A 181 -6.44 11.73 -8.08
C ARG A 181 -5.79 12.32 -6.84
N SER A 182 -5.99 11.68 -5.70
CA SER A 182 -5.54 12.21 -4.42
C SER A 182 -4.72 11.19 -3.60
N LEU A 183 -3.76 11.68 -2.80
CA LEU A 183 -2.82 10.88 -2.03
C LEU A 183 -2.66 11.44 -0.62
N LEU A 184 -2.91 10.62 0.40
CA LEU A 184 -2.51 10.86 1.78
C LEU A 184 -1.27 10.02 2.12
N SER A 185 -0.23 10.69 2.59
CA SER A 185 0.98 10.06 3.14
C SER A 185 1.05 10.27 4.65
N LEU A 186 1.09 9.18 5.40
CA LEU A 186 1.21 9.16 6.86
C LEU A 186 2.52 8.47 7.23
N ARG A 187 3.36 9.07 8.06
CA ARG A 187 4.61 8.44 8.47
C ARG A 187 5.03 8.78 9.88
N GLY A 188 5.76 7.88 10.51
CA GLY A 188 6.52 8.15 11.72
C GLY A 188 7.75 9.00 11.41
N GLY A 189 7.98 10.05 12.21
CA GLY A 189 9.18 10.90 12.09
C GLY A 189 10.44 10.21 12.61
N ALA A 190 10.29 9.26 13.52
CA ALA A 190 11.36 8.43 14.07
C ALA A 190 11.40 7.01 13.48
N ASP A 191 10.89 6.83 12.25
CA ASP A 191 10.90 5.53 11.54
C ASP A 191 12.34 5.15 11.15
N ASP A 192 12.85 4.11 11.77
CA ASP A 192 14.20 3.54 11.55
C ASP A 192 14.21 2.32 10.60
N VAL A 193 13.05 1.90 10.11
CA VAL A 193 12.88 0.77 9.17
C VAL A 193 12.79 1.25 7.74
N VAL A 194 11.93 2.24 7.48
CA VAL A 194 11.77 2.86 6.15
C VAL A 194 12.23 4.31 6.22
N ASP A 195 13.37 4.61 5.60
CA ASP A 195 13.87 5.99 5.48
C ASP A 195 12.84 6.86 4.74
N GLY A 196 12.27 7.83 5.45
CA GLY A 196 11.24 8.71 4.93
C GLY A 196 11.69 9.64 3.80
N ALA A 197 13.00 9.84 3.62
CA ALA A 197 13.50 10.84 2.67
C ALA A 197 13.14 10.52 1.21
N ALA A 198 13.05 9.24 0.82
CA ALA A 198 12.60 8.87 -0.54
C ALA A 198 11.14 9.28 -0.77
N GLN A 199 10.29 9.11 0.25
CA GLN A 199 8.89 9.55 0.19
C GLN A 199 8.77 11.08 0.19
N GLU A 200 9.59 11.78 0.97
CA GLU A 200 9.62 13.26 0.95
C GLU A 200 9.94 13.80 -0.44
N LEU A 201 11.02 13.31 -1.05
CA LEU A 201 11.42 13.70 -2.41
C LEU A 201 10.34 13.37 -3.46
N TYR A 202 9.64 12.23 -3.31
CA TYR A 202 8.50 11.90 -4.15
C TYR A 202 7.37 12.91 -4.00
N LEU A 203 7.00 13.25 -2.77
CA LEU A 203 5.93 14.20 -2.48
C LEU A 203 6.29 15.64 -2.90
N GLU A 204 7.54 16.07 -2.70
CA GLU A 204 8.04 17.37 -3.19
C GLU A 204 7.90 17.48 -4.72
N LYS A 205 8.23 16.41 -5.43
CA LYS A 205 8.06 16.36 -6.89
C LYS A 205 6.60 16.38 -7.29
N LEU A 206 5.76 15.63 -6.58
CA LEU A 206 4.33 15.55 -6.85
C LEU A 206 3.61 16.87 -6.52
N ALA A 207 4.04 17.60 -5.49
CA ALA A 207 3.50 18.90 -5.11
C ALA A 207 3.75 20.01 -6.15
N GLN A 208 4.61 19.78 -7.14
CA GLN A 208 4.79 20.71 -8.29
C GLN A 208 3.64 20.58 -9.31
N ARG A 209 2.68 19.68 -9.08
CA ARG A 209 1.55 19.40 -9.97
C ARG A 209 0.26 19.91 -9.33
N ASP A 210 -0.47 20.76 -10.06
CA ASP A 210 -1.76 21.31 -9.61
C ASP A 210 -2.93 20.33 -9.83
N ASP A 211 -2.69 19.25 -10.58
CA ASP A 211 -3.70 18.26 -10.96
C ASP A 211 -3.73 17.01 -10.06
N VAL A 212 -2.91 16.97 -9.00
CA VAL A 212 -2.86 15.89 -8.01
C VAL A 212 -2.98 16.47 -6.61
N LYS A 213 -3.99 16.06 -5.86
CA LYS A 213 -4.14 16.49 -4.47
C LYS A 213 -3.29 15.62 -3.55
N THR A 214 -2.37 16.23 -2.81
CA THR A 214 -1.51 15.53 -1.86
C THR A 214 -1.62 16.11 -0.47
N GLN A 215 -1.56 15.24 0.55
CA GLN A 215 -1.39 15.64 1.94
C GLN A 215 -0.37 14.71 2.60
N SER A 216 0.53 15.27 3.40
CA SER A 216 1.49 14.53 4.20
C SER A 216 1.34 14.89 5.67
N ILE A 217 1.31 13.87 6.54
CA ILE A 217 1.30 14.03 7.99
C ILE A 217 2.45 13.22 8.57
N VAL A 218 3.32 13.89 9.32
CA VAL A 218 4.45 13.29 10.03
C VAL A 218 4.14 13.27 11.51
N TYR A 219 4.35 12.14 12.15
CA TYR A 219 4.19 11.94 13.60
C TYR A 219 5.59 11.87 14.21
N ASP A 220 6.11 12.98 14.71
CA ASP A 220 7.53 13.22 14.99
C ASP A 220 8.22 12.12 15.81
N ASP A 221 7.62 11.69 16.91
CA ASP A 221 8.20 10.70 17.84
C ASP A 221 7.77 9.25 17.54
N LEU A 222 7.06 9.02 16.45
CA LEU A 222 6.56 7.69 16.09
C LEU A 222 7.56 6.95 15.21
N GLY A 223 7.88 5.71 15.58
CA GLY A 223 8.65 4.76 14.75
C GLY A 223 7.80 4.13 13.64
N HIS A 224 8.20 2.92 13.21
CA HIS A 224 7.59 2.17 12.12
C HIS A 224 6.26 1.49 12.51
N PHE A 225 5.31 2.26 13.03
CA PHE A 225 4.01 1.74 13.51
C PHE A 225 2.84 2.45 12.85
N VAL A 226 1.66 1.79 12.88
CA VAL A 226 0.38 2.39 12.53
C VAL A 226 -0.45 2.56 13.79
N THR A 227 -0.78 3.80 14.11
CA THR A 227 -1.56 4.17 15.28
C THR A 227 -3.04 4.38 14.95
N THR A 228 -3.88 4.45 15.99
CA THR A 228 -5.29 4.82 15.84
C THR A 228 -5.47 6.25 15.32
N ASN A 229 -4.54 7.16 15.62
CA ASN A 229 -4.55 8.53 15.09
C ASN A 229 -4.35 8.51 13.57
N MET A 230 -3.36 7.75 13.06
CA MET A 230 -3.18 7.55 11.63
C MET A 230 -4.42 6.97 10.96
N MET A 231 -5.12 6.02 11.63
CA MET A 231 -6.37 5.48 11.10
C MET A 231 -7.49 6.52 11.09
N GLY A 232 -7.54 7.41 12.08
CA GLY A 232 -8.46 8.55 12.10
C GLY A 232 -8.23 9.50 10.93
N ASP A 233 -6.99 9.88 10.67
CA ASP A 233 -6.63 10.72 9.52
C ASP A 233 -6.92 10.03 8.18
N ALA A 234 -6.67 8.71 8.08
CA ALA A 234 -7.03 7.92 6.92
C ALA A 234 -8.55 7.93 6.65
N VAL A 235 -9.36 7.77 7.70
CA VAL A 235 -10.84 7.84 7.60
C VAL A 235 -11.29 9.22 7.15
N ASN A 236 -10.77 10.29 7.75
CA ASN A 236 -11.10 11.67 7.38
C ASN A 236 -10.77 11.95 5.90
N TRP A 237 -9.61 11.46 5.45
CA TRP A 237 -9.20 11.55 4.05
C TRP A 237 -10.16 10.81 3.11
N LEU A 238 -10.48 9.55 3.43
CA LEU A 238 -11.41 8.76 2.61
C LEU A 238 -12.79 9.40 2.55
N GLN A 239 -13.28 9.99 3.65
CA GLN A 239 -14.55 10.72 3.68
C GLN A 239 -14.53 11.96 2.78
N ALA A 240 -13.38 12.59 2.61
CA ALA A 240 -13.22 13.78 1.76
C ALA A 240 -12.99 13.46 0.28
N GLU A 241 -12.34 12.32 -0.04
CA GLU A 241 -11.79 12.06 -1.38
C GLU A 241 -12.43 10.86 -2.10
N LEU A 242 -13.16 9.99 -1.39
CA LEU A 242 -13.73 8.78 -1.98
C LEU A 242 -15.26 8.91 -2.11
N HIS A 243 -15.70 9.49 -3.24
CA HIS A 243 -17.11 9.71 -3.57
C HIS A 243 -17.50 9.01 -4.87
#